data_ea66dcc93e4b18da9710dc8c3682d558
#
_entry.id   ea66dcc93e4b18da9710dc8c3682d558
#
_cell.length_a   1.000
_cell.length_b   1.000
_cell.length_c   1.000
_cell.angle_alpha   90.00
_cell.angle_beta   90.00
_cell.angle_gamma   90.00
#
_symmetry.space_group_name_H-M   'P 1'
#
loop_
_entity.id
_entity.type
_entity.pdbx_description
1 polymer ?
#
loop_
_entity_poly.entity_id
_entity_poly.type
_entity_poly.pdbx_seq_one_letter_code
_entity_poly.pdbx_strand_id
1 'polypeptide(L)'
;MILIGSSGNFREYESQRGIWVQISQGNEAYIAYFCTDDGYSTTVTVEQGSFASFNALTIRNQLGETLEARIELSNALLPSIDVELENGWVTLFDQEEYSFEGNVSVASDAPIGTYTVPITLYASWNNGDAEISTCPLKINVIAPQVELTKTLIDGNTTVHVKTNQSWTMRIEVTNYGSEKELVIRDVIPAELEVDLNRTSATNGTYTFTRQGIGNMGSTHMEWRVTVRKGESEYIDITVYTRLNPAGKQEFTSPGTYTLNEGAEIAGYGIKTDPITVEAVKEEDCCHHGGGCDG
;
A
#
# COMPACT_ATOMS: atom_id res chain seq x y z
N MET A 1 -46.53 -16.63 47.21
CA MET A 1 -47.94 -16.76 47.42
C MET A 1 -48.68 -15.81 46.49
N ILE A 2 -49.20 -16.34 45.40
CA ILE A 2 -49.94 -15.56 44.37
C ILE A 2 -51.40 -15.69 44.68
N LEU A 3 -52.07 -14.62 45.07
CA LEU A 3 -53.53 -14.55 45.21
C LEU A 3 -54.12 -14.33 43.85
N ILE A 4 -54.77 -15.35 43.29
CA ILE A 4 -55.57 -15.26 42.07
C ILE A 4 -57.00 -14.85 42.50
N GLY A 5 -57.31 -13.57 42.37
CA GLY A 5 -58.69 -13.08 42.46
C GLY A 5 -59.50 -13.48 41.24
N SER A 6 -60.55 -14.24 41.44
CA SER A 6 -61.51 -14.63 40.40
C SER A 6 -62.46 -13.47 40.11
N SER A 7 -62.46 -12.98 38.89
CA SER A 7 -63.47 -12.33 38.07
C SER A 7 -62.89 -11.16 37.24
N GLY A 8 -62.49 -11.42 36.05
CA GLY A 8 -62.13 -10.43 35.06
C GLY A 8 -61.84 -11.10 33.74
N ASN A 9 -62.59 -10.73 32.69
CA ASN A 9 -62.37 -11.18 31.36
C ASN A 9 -60.95 -10.77 30.90
N PHE A 10 -60.01 -11.73 30.92
CA PHE A 10 -58.72 -11.57 30.25
C PHE A 10 -58.97 -11.66 28.75
N ARG A 11 -58.98 -10.53 28.04
CA ARG A 11 -59.12 -10.53 26.60
C ARG A 11 -57.81 -10.62 25.85
N GLU A 12 -56.67 -10.28 26.47
CA GLU A 12 -55.33 -10.46 25.93
C GLU A 12 -54.36 -10.58 27.08
N TYR A 13 -53.52 -11.62 27.04
CA TYR A 13 -52.38 -11.76 27.95
C TYR A 13 -51.12 -11.73 27.10
N GLU A 14 -50.46 -10.58 26.98
CA GLU A 14 -49.09 -10.50 26.49
C GLU A 14 -48.14 -10.87 27.62
N SER A 15 -47.57 -12.05 27.55
CA SER A 15 -46.47 -12.48 28.39
C SER A 15 -45.20 -12.14 27.65
N GLN A 16 -44.54 -11.03 27.93
CA GLN A 16 -43.14 -10.83 27.55
C GLN A 16 -42.31 -11.74 28.45
N ARG A 17 -41.93 -12.90 27.96
CA ARG A 17 -40.88 -13.71 28.51
C ARG A 17 -39.56 -13.16 28.04
N GLY A 18 -38.89 -12.35 28.83
CA GLY A 18 -37.47 -12.07 28.65
C GLY A 18 -36.70 -13.35 28.85
N ILE A 19 -36.21 -13.95 27.80
CA ILE A 19 -35.21 -15.02 27.90
C ILE A 19 -33.89 -14.33 28.09
N TRP A 20 -33.30 -14.44 29.26
CA TRP A 20 -31.93 -14.04 29.51
C TRP A 20 -31.02 -15.15 28.93
N VAL A 21 -30.51 -14.94 27.73
CA VAL A 21 -29.46 -15.81 27.21
C VAL A 21 -28.13 -15.33 27.80
N GLN A 22 -27.50 -16.15 28.59
CA GLN A 22 -26.16 -15.86 29.07
C GLN A 22 -25.20 -16.06 27.92
N ILE A 23 -24.76 -14.94 27.32
CA ILE A 23 -23.73 -14.91 26.31
C ILE A 23 -22.41 -14.81 27.06
N SER A 24 -21.65 -15.89 27.11
CA SER A 24 -20.30 -15.88 27.66
C SER A 24 -19.27 -16.18 26.57
N GLN A 25 -18.07 -15.65 26.73
CA GLN A 25 -16.93 -16.14 25.97
C GLN A 25 -16.64 -17.60 26.32
N GLY A 26 -16.38 -18.42 25.32
CA GLY A 26 -15.92 -19.78 25.51
C GLY A 26 -17.00 -20.85 25.45
N ASN A 27 -16.63 -22.07 25.85
CA ASN A 27 -17.33 -23.32 25.60
C ASN A 27 -18.67 -23.52 26.35
N GLU A 28 -19.12 -22.54 27.13
CA GLU A 28 -20.32 -22.66 27.98
C GLU A 28 -21.51 -21.80 27.51
N ALA A 29 -21.36 -21.03 26.42
CA ALA A 29 -22.43 -20.22 25.87
C ALA A 29 -23.27 -21.01 24.86
N TYR A 30 -24.57 -20.77 24.78
CA TYR A 30 -25.45 -21.39 23.76
C TYR A 30 -25.02 -21.03 22.32
N ILE A 31 -24.52 -19.79 22.14
CA ILE A 31 -23.86 -19.36 20.93
C ILE A 31 -22.48 -18.84 21.37
N ALA A 32 -21.47 -19.69 21.21
CA ALA A 32 -20.12 -19.32 21.56
C ALA A 32 -19.44 -18.53 20.44
N TYR A 33 -18.66 -17.53 20.78
CA TYR A 33 -17.73 -16.86 19.87
C TYR A 33 -16.36 -16.76 20.51
N PHE A 34 -15.32 -16.75 19.67
CA PHE A 34 -13.95 -16.86 20.14
C PHE A 34 -13.22 -15.54 19.91
N CYS A 35 -12.61 -15.04 20.98
CA CYS A 35 -11.72 -13.88 20.95
C CYS A 35 -10.29 -14.32 21.26
N THR A 36 -9.33 -13.57 20.77
CA THR A 36 -7.92 -13.69 21.15
C THR A 36 -7.70 -13.22 22.58
N ASP A 37 -6.57 -13.56 23.17
CA ASP A 37 -6.24 -13.19 24.57
C ASP A 37 -6.22 -11.68 24.82
N ASP A 38 -5.97 -10.88 23.76
CA ASP A 38 -5.97 -9.41 23.81
C ASP A 38 -7.37 -8.79 23.55
N GLY A 39 -8.42 -9.62 23.48
CA GLY A 39 -9.82 -9.20 23.43
C GLY A 39 -10.33 -8.81 22.04
N TYR A 40 -9.63 -9.17 20.99
CA TYR A 40 -10.05 -8.98 19.59
C TYR A 40 -10.57 -10.30 18.98
N SER A 41 -11.42 -10.21 17.97
CA SER A 41 -11.82 -11.38 17.17
C SER A 41 -10.61 -11.93 16.41
N THR A 42 -9.87 -11.04 15.80
CA THR A 42 -8.57 -11.31 15.16
C THR A 42 -7.76 -10.02 15.06
N THR A 43 -6.46 -10.16 14.79
CA THR A 43 -5.57 -9.05 14.48
C THR A 43 -4.98 -9.28 13.10
N VAL A 44 -5.24 -8.36 12.17
CA VAL A 44 -4.66 -8.38 10.82
C VAL A 44 -3.69 -7.25 10.65
N THR A 45 -2.50 -7.53 10.11
CA THR A 45 -1.50 -6.52 9.79
C THR A 45 -1.39 -6.40 8.28
N VAL A 46 -1.55 -5.19 7.76
CA VAL A 46 -1.57 -4.90 6.32
C VAL A 46 -0.69 -3.70 6.03
N GLU A 47 0.11 -3.81 4.98
CA GLU A 47 0.90 -2.68 4.48
C GLU A 47 0.03 -1.71 3.67
N GLN A 48 0.38 -0.42 3.69
CA GLN A 48 -0.20 0.55 2.76
C GLN A 48 -0.09 0.04 1.31
N GLY A 49 -1.16 0.25 0.52
CA GLY A 49 -1.25 -0.21 -0.87
C GLY A 49 -1.35 -1.73 -1.05
N SER A 50 -1.74 -2.46 -0.01
CA SER A 50 -1.85 -3.92 -0.02
C SER A 50 -3.22 -4.40 0.48
N PHE A 51 -3.42 -5.70 0.39
CA PHE A 51 -4.61 -6.36 0.91
C PHE A 51 -4.22 -7.62 1.72
N ALA A 52 -5.13 -8.08 2.58
CA ALA A 52 -4.99 -9.33 3.31
C ALA A 52 -6.36 -9.99 3.51
N SER A 53 -6.40 -11.32 3.45
CA SER A 53 -7.54 -12.12 3.87
C SER A 53 -7.36 -12.55 5.32
N PHE A 54 -8.47 -12.68 6.06
CA PHE A 54 -8.44 -13.03 7.48
C PHE A 54 -9.72 -13.75 7.91
N ASN A 55 -9.64 -14.51 9.01
CA ASN A 55 -10.82 -15.02 9.69
C ASN A 55 -11.35 -13.93 10.62
N ALA A 56 -12.55 -13.42 10.33
CA ALA A 56 -13.11 -12.28 11.04
C ALA A 56 -13.63 -12.66 12.43
N LEU A 57 -14.36 -13.77 12.53
CA LEU A 57 -14.91 -14.30 13.77
C LEU A 57 -15.19 -15.79 13.64
N THR A 58 -14.83 -16.56 14.63
CA THR A 58 -15.24 -17.98 14.74
C THR A 58 -16.36 -18.09 15.77
N ILE A 59 -17.41 -18.83 15.40
CA ILE A 59 -18.56 -19.12 16.27
C ILE A 59 -18.79 -20.62 16.38
N ARG A 60 -19.46 -21.05 17.45
CA ARG A 60 -19.93 -22.44 17.64
C ARG A 60 -21.40 -22.42 18.08
N ASN A 61 -22.19 -23.26 17.45
CA ASN A 61 -23.57 -23.49 17.84
C ASN A 61 -23.66 -24.55 18.95
N GLN A 62 -24.20 -24.20 20.11
CA GLN A 62 -24.42 -25.09 21.25
C GLN A 62 -25.89 -25.07 21.73
N LEU A 63 -26.83 -24.70 20.83
CA LEU A 63 -28.27 -24.58 21.15
C LEU A 63 -29.00 -25.89 21.26
N GLY A 64 -28.42 -26.98 20.74
CA GLY A 64 -29.15 -28.24 20.57
C GLY A 64 -30.10 -28.26 19.38
N GLU A 65 -30.15 -27.23 18.59
CA GLU A 65 -30.96 -27.07 17.37
C GLU A 65 -30.18 -26.30 16.28
N THR A 66 -30.73 -26.19 15.07
CA THR A 66 -30.10 -25.50 13.97
C THR A 66 -30.09 -23.98 14.21
N LEU A 67 -28.96 -23.35 13.95
CA LEU A 67 -28.70 -21.94 14.04
C LEU A 67 -28.42 -21.36 12.65
N GLU A 68 -29.04 -20.26 12.30
CA GLU A 68 -28.63 -19.40 11.20
C GLU A 68 -27.86 -18.20 11.78
N ALA A 69 -26.70 -17.87 11.21
CA ALA A 69 -25.85 -16.81 11.72
C ALA A 69 -25.25 -15.97 10.58
N ARG A 70 -25.04 -14.70 10.84
CA ARG A 70 -24.26 -13.78 9.98
C ARG A 70 -23.56 -12.76 10.84
N ILE A 71 -22.50 -12.15 10.30
CA ILE A 71 -21.80 -11.04 10.96
C ILE A 71 -21.87 -9.77 10.13
N GLU A 72 -21.87 -8.63 10.80
CA GLU A 72 -21.77 -7.31 10.18
C GLU A 72 -20.72 -6.47 10.88
N LEU A 73 -20.04 -5.61 10.12
CA LEU A 73 -19.19 -4.57 10.67
C LEU A 73 -20.02 -3.34 11.00
N SER A 74 -19.83 -2.76 12.17
CA SER A 74 -20.34 -1.43 12.44
C SER A 74 -19.60 -0.42 11.54
N ASN A 75 -20.33 0.54 10.97
CA ASN A 75 -19.80 1.60 10.10
C ASN A 75 -18.75 2.46 10.82
N ALA A 76 -17.56 1.95 11.00
CA ALA A 76 -16.40 2.75 11.31
C ALA A 76 -15.95 3.39 10.00
N LEU A 77 -15.99 4.73 9.91
CA LEU A 77 -15.35 5.46 8.81
C LEU A 77 -13.84 5.22 8.91
N LEU A 78 -13.36 4.25 8.17
CA LEU A 78 -11.94 3.97 8.07
C LEU A 78 -11.41 4.72 6.83
N PRO A 79 -10.65 5.80 7.01
CA PRO A 79 -10.14 6.56 5.88
C PRO A 79 -9.19 5.68 5.06
N SER A 80 -9.50 5.50 3.78
CA SER A 80 -8.66 4.75 2.82
C SER A 80 -8.41 3.28 3.20
N ILE A 81 -9.29 2.68 4.04
CA ILE A 81 -9.28 1.25 4.40
C ILE A 81 -10.66 0.70 4.11
N ASP A 82 -10.72 -0.32 3.28
CA ASP A 82 -11.95 -1.04 2.94
C ASP A 82 -11.90 -2.44 3.55
N VAL A 83 -13.00 -2.84 4.22
CA VAL A 83 -13.12 -4.15 4.88
C VAL A 83 -14.40 -4.81 4.38
N GLU A 84 -14.22 -5.91 3.69
CA GLU A 84 -15.32 -6.73 3.19
C GLU A 84 -15.38 -8.03 3.99
N LEU A 85 -16.57 -8.37 4.50
CA LEU A 85 -16.84 -9.66 5.11
C LEU A 85 -17.58 -10.57 4.13
N GLU A 86 -17.47 -11.86 4.35
CA GLU A 86 -18.33 -12.85 3.71
C GLU A 86 -19.80 -12.48 3.94
N ASN A 87 -20.55 -12.32 2.85
CA ASN A 87 -21.95 -11.92 2.89
C ASN A 87 -22.88 -13.13 2.93
N GLY A 88 -23.83 -13.10 3.85
CA GLY A 88 -24.94 -14.05 3.89
C GLY A 88 -25.13 -14.72 5.25
N TRP A 89 -26.23 -15.45 5.34
CA TRP A 89 -26.52 -16.32 6.47
C TRP A 89 -25.87 -17.67 6.26
N VAL A 90 -25.22 -18.18 7.29
CA VAL A 90 -24.67 -19.52 7.35
C VAL A 90 -25.53 -20.37 8.30
N THR A 91 -25.76 -21.61 7.94
CA THR A 91 -26.53 -22.56 8.75
C THR A 91 -25.58 -23.48 9.48
N LEU A 92 -25.65 -23.53 10.82
CA LEU A 92 -24.85 -24.40 11.66
C LEU A 92 -25.74 -25.41 12.38
N PHE A 93 -25.37 -26.69 12.31
CA PHE A 93 -25.96 -27.71 13.15
C PHE A 93 -25.43 -27.65 14.57
N ASP A 94 -26.07 -28.36 15.50
CA ASP A 94 -25.60 -28.41 16.88
C ASP A 94 -24.15 -28.88 16.97
N GLN A 95 -23.35 -28.21 17.80
CA GLN A 95 -21.91 -28.39 18.01
C GLN A 95 -21.02 -28.04 16.80
N GLU A 96 -21.57 -27.52 15.73
CA GLU A 96 -20.78 -27.08 14.57
C GLU A 96 -20.11 -25.72 14.81
N GLU A 97 -18.89 -25.61 14.30
CA GLU A 97 -18.12 -24.37 14.27
C GLU A 97 -18.08 -23.79 12.86
N TYR A 98 -18.10 -22.47 12.78
CA TYR A 98 -17.92 -21.73 11.54
C TYR A 98 -17.02 -20.52 11.75
N SER A 99 -16.09 -20.30 10.80
CA SER A 99 -15.24 -19.13 10.79
C SER A 99 -15.64 -18.25 9.61
N PHE A 100 -16.16 -17.06 9.90
CA PHE A 100 -16.45 -16.06 8.90
C PHE A 100 -15.16 -15.49 8.34
N GLU A 101 -15.04 -15.41 7.03
CA GLU A 101 -13.89 -14.86 6.34
C GLU A 101 -14.12 -13.40 5.97
N GLY A 102 -13.03 -12.66 5.78
CA GLY A 102 -13.04 -11.29 5.33
C GLY A 102 -11.76 -10.92 4.60
N ASN A 103 -11.84 -9.79 3.88
CA ASN A 103 -10.72 -9.17 3.20
C ASN A 103 -10.59 -7.73 3.67
N VAL A 104 -9.36 -7.26 3.83
CA VAL A 104 -9.06 -5.86 4.08
C VAL A 104 -8.17 -5.34 2.96
N SER A 105 -8.53 -4.21 2.37
CA SER A 105 -7.76 -3.49 1.37
C SER A 105 -7.37 -2.11 1.93
N VAL A 106 -6.10 -1.77 1.83
CA VAL A 106 -5.53 -0.53 2.37
C VAL A 106 -4.94 0.29 1.23
N ALA A 107 -5.43 1.50 1.02
CA ALA A 107 -4.87 2.39 0.02
C ALA A 107 -3.44 2.83 0.37
N SER A 108 -2.66 3.26 -0.64
CA SER A 108 -1.27 3.67 -0.44
C SER A 108 -1.11 4.94 0.41
N ASP A 109 -2.16 5.74 0.52
CA ASP A 109 -2.23 6.98 1.31
C ASP A 109 -2.92 6.80 2.68
N ALA A 110 -3.35 5.58 3.03
CA ALA A 110 -4.01 5.31 4.30
C ALA A 110 -3.09 5.66 5.48
N PRO A 111 -3.59 6.32 6.53
CA PRO A 111 -2.75 6.62 7.69
C PRO A 111 -2.22 5.34 8.38
N ILE A 112 -0.93 5.34 8.71
CA ILE A 112 -0.31 4.26 9.49
C ILE A 112 -0.87 4.31 10.91
N GLY A 113 -1.28 3.15 11.45
CA GLY A 113 -1.85 3.08 12.79
C GLY A 113 -2.63 1.81 13.05
N THR A 114 -3.27 1.77 14.20
CA THR A 114 -4.13 0.66 14.63
C THR A 114 -5.58 1.12 14.62
N TYR A 115 -6.42 0.33 13.99
CA TYR A 115 -7.85 0.58 13.84
C TYR A 115 -8.63 -0.56 14.48
N THR A 116 -9.72 -0.20 15.16
CA THR A 116 -10.62 -1.17 15.81
C THR A 116 -11.99 -1.07 15.16
N VAL A 117 -12.49 -2.20 14.64
CA VAL A 117 -13.76 -2.29 13.94
C VAL A 117 -14.70 -3.20 14.70
N PRO A 118 -15.79 -2.71 15.29
CA PRO A 118 -16.75 -3.54 15.99
C PRO A 118 -17.45 -4.53 15.06
N ILE A 119 -17.67 -5.75 15.55
CA ILE A 119 -18.39 -6.81 14.86
C ILE A 119 -19.67 -7.11 15.62
N THR A 120 -20.79 -7.18 14.90
CA THR A 120 -22.08 -7.62 15.41
C THR A 120 -22.43 -8.96 14.79
N LEU A 121 -22.72 -9.96 15.63
CA LEU A 121 -23.21 -11.26 15.23
C LEU A 121 -24.74 -11.25 15.33
N TYR A 122 -25.41 -11.57 14.23
CA TYR A 122 -26.84 -11.84 14.17
C TYR A 122 -27.06 -13.34 14.13
N ALA A 123 -27.93 -13.82 14.97
CA ALA A 123 -28.22 -15.24 15.12
C ALA A 123 -29.73 -15.45 15.12
N SER A 124 -30.23 -16.48 14.43
CA SER A 124 -31.65 -16.84 14.37
C SER A 124 -31.79 -18.36 14.48
N TRP A 125 -32.77 -18.81 15.26
CA TRP A 125 -33.11 -20.20 15.44
C TRP A 125 -34.64 -20.37 15.60
N ASN A 126 -35.14 -21.60 15.65
CA ASN A 126 -36.59 -21.87 15.59
C ASN A 126 -37.43 -21.07 16.61
N ASN A 127 -36.89 -20.77 17.78
CA ASN A 127 -37.64 -20.13 18.87
C ASN A 127 -37.11 -18.75 19.27
N GLY A 128 -36.24 -18.11 18.49
CA GLY A 128 -35.72 -16.79 18.79
C GLY A 128 -34.67 -16.29 17.84
N ASP A 129 -34.24 -15.08 18.14
CA ASP A 129 -33.17 -14.38 17.48
C ASP A 129 -32.31 -13.63 18.49
N ALA A 130 -31.09 -13.31 18.12
CA ALA A 130 -30.18 -12.52 18.93
C ALA A 130 -29.31 -11.61 18.09
N GLU A 131 -29.01 -10.43 18.63
CA GLU A 131 -28.00 -9.50 18.16
C GLU A 131 -26.93 -9.39 19.23
N ILE A 132 -25.70 -9.76 18.90
CA ILE A 132 -24.61 -9.92 19.85
C ILE A 132 -23.44 -9.04 19.45
N SER A 133 -23.10 -8.07 20.29
CA SER A 133 -21.81 -7.34 20.15
C SER A 133 -20.68 -8.27 20.55
N THR A 134 -19.84 -8.63 19.59
CA THR A 134 -18.71 -9.54 19.80
C THR A 134 -17.40 -8.76 20.03
N CYS A 135 -16.28 -9.48 20.10
CA CYS A 135 -14.97 -8.84 20.10
C CYS A 135 -14.70 -8.15 18.74
N PRO A 136 -14.11 -6.95 18.76
CA PRO A 136 -13.85 -6.19 17.56
C PRO A 136 -12.69 -6.78 16.75
N LEU A 137 -12.67 -6.51 15.47
CA LEU A 137 -11.51 -6.72 14.58
C LEU A 137 -10.46 -5.65 14.85
N LYS A 138 -9.17 -6.05 14.89
CA LYS A 138 -8.02 -5.14 14.95
C LYS A 138 -7.26 -5.14 13.65
N ILE A 139 -7.08 -3.96 13.06
CA ILE A 139 -6.32 -3.77 11.82
C ILE A 139 -5.09 -2.91 12.14
N ASN A 140 -3.91 -3.43 11.89
CA ASN A 140 -2.66 -2.69 11.99
C ASN A 140 -2.20 -2.32 10.56
N VAL A 141 -2.27 -1.04 10.22
CA VAL A 141 -1.71 -0.52 8.98
C VAL A 141 -0.26 -0.13 9.23
N ILE A 142 0.64 -0.71 8.47
CA ILE A 142 2.08 -0.45 8.56
C ILE A 142 2.61 0.21 7.29
N ALA A 143 3.76 0.87 7.39
CA ALA A 143 4.45 1.42 6.23
C ALA A 143 4.81 0.32 5.22
N PRO A 144 4.87 0.65 3.92
CA PRO A 144 5.28 -0.31 2.90
C PRO A 144 6.74 -0.72 3.13
N GLN A 145 7.00 -2.01 3.02
CA GLN A 145 8.34 -2.57 3.18
C GLN A 145 9.06 -2.59 1.82
N VAL A 146 9.33 -1.41 1.28
CA VAL A 146 10.05 -1.24 0.00
C VAL A 146 11.21 -0.28 0.18
N GLU A 147 12.29 -0.54 -0.54
CA GLU A 147 13.47 0.31 -0.64
C GLU A 147 13.61 0.80 -2.08
N LEU A 148 13.91 2.08 -2.24
CA LEU A 148 14.17 2.70 -3.53
C LEU A 148 15.58 3.28 -3.50
N THR A 149 16.43 2.84 -4.43
CA THR A 149 17.78 3.37 -4.59
C THR A 149 17.98 3.93 -5.99
N LYS A 150 18.91 4.86 -6.10
CA LYS A 150 19.33 5.41 -7.39
C LYS A 150 20.83 5.61 -7.40
N THR A 151 21.48 5.11 -8.45
CA THR A 151 22.93 5.13 -8.58
C THR A 151 23.35 5.48 -10.01
N LEU A 152 24.51 6.14 -10.14
CA LEU A 152 25.17 6.32 -11.41
C LEU A 152 25.99 5.04 -11.69
N ILE A 153 25.65 4.34 -12.79
CA ILE A 153 26.33 3.07 -13.14
C ILE A 153 27.32 3.23 -14.29
N ASP A 154 27.20 4.31 -15.08
CA ASP A 154 28.15 4.67 -16.16
C ASP A 154 28.20 6.18 -16.35
N GLY A 155 29.38 6.69 -16.70
CA GLY A 155 29.67 8.12 -16.93
C GLY A 155 30.48 8.77 -15.81
N ASN A 156 31.11 9.89 -16.13
CA ASN A 156 31.98 10.60 -15.20
C ASN A 156 31.21 11.62 -14.36
N THR A 157 31.54 11.74 -13.08
CA THR A 157 30.97 12.74 -12.18
C THR A 157 31.59 14.13 -12.35
N THR A 158 32.78 14.22 -12.99
CA THR A 158 33.40 15.47 -13.39
C THR A 158 33.59 15.48 -14.90
N VAL A 159 33.08 16.49 -15.58
CA VAL A 159 33.07 16.59 -17.04
C VAL A 159 33.54 18.00 -17.48
N HIS A 160 33.98 18.10 -18.72
CA HIS A 160 34.32 19.40 -19.28
C HIS A 160 33.12 20.07 -19.91
N VAL A 161 32.97 21.39 -19.75
CA VAL A 161 31.95 22.18 -20.43
C VAL A 161 32.07 22.07 -21.95
N LYS A 162 30.96 22.16 -22.66
CA LYS A 162 30.87 22.10 -24.14
C LYS A 162 31.31 20.77 -24.75
N THR A 163 31.38 19.69 -23.98
CA THR A 163 31.67 18.35 -24.50
C THR A 163 30.42 17.46 -24.46
N ASN A 164 30.33 16.53 -25.41
CA ASN A 164 29.27 15.52 -25.38
C ASN A 164 29.55 14.54 -24.25
N GLN A 165 28.59 14.38 -23.37
CA GLN A 165 28.66 13.46 -22.26
C GLN A 165 27.43 12.57 -22.24
N SER A 166 27.60 11.37 -21.74
CA SER A 166 26.51 10.39 -21.55
C SER A 166 26.66 9.73 -20.19
N TRP A 167 25.53 9.50 -19.54
CA TRP A 167 25.45 8.83 -18.23
C TRP A 167 24.36 7.79 -18.26
N THR A 168 24.59 6.70 -17.54
CA THR A 168 23.53 5.71 -17.27
C THR A 168 23.29 5.65 -15.77
N MET A 169 22.05 5.89 -15.39
CA MET A 169 21.57 5.86 -14.01
C MET A 169 20.68 4.66 -13.82
N ARG A 170 20.83 3.94 -12.73
CA ARG A 170 19.94 2.87 -12.29
C ARG A 170 19.04 3.36 -11.20
N ILE A 171 17.73 3.13 -11.37
CA ILE A 171 16.74 3.20 -10.31
C ILE A 171 16.33 1.76 -10.00
N GLU A 172 16.52 1.34 -8.75
CA GLU A 172 16.23 -0.02 -8.29
C GLU A 172 15.23 0.04 -7.13
N VAL A 173 14.23 -0.82 -7.20
CA VAL A 173 13.24 -1.00 -6.13
C VAL A 173 13.30 -2.43 -5.62
N THR A 174 13.43 -2.58 -4.29
CA THR A 174 13.42 -3.87 -3.59
C THR A 174 12.17 -3.95 -2.72
N ASN A 175 11.43 -5.06 -2.80
CA ASN A 175 10.23 -5.28 -1.99
C ASN A 175 10.48 -6.38 -0.94
N TYR A 176 10.46 -6.00 0.34
CA TYR A 176 10.58 -6.93 1.48
C TYR A 176 9.22 -7.40 2.00
N GLY A 177 8.12 -6.74 1.58
CA GLY A 177 6.75 -7.01 1.99
C GLY A 177 5.98 -7.93 1.01
N SER A 178 4.66 -7.79 0.98
CA SER A 178 3.81 -8.49 0.02
C SER A 178 4.04 -8.03 -1.41
N GLU A 179 3.76 -8.88 -2.40
CA GLU A 179 3.77 -8.48 -3.83
C GLU A 179 2.90 -7.25 -4.05
N LYS A 180 3.42 -6.29 -4.81
CA LYS A 180 2.69 -5.05 -5.13
C LYS A 180 3.09 -4.46 -6.46
N GLU A 181 2.15 -3.76 -7.08
CA GLU A 181 2.40 -2.89 -8.22
C GLU A 181 2.83 -1.52 -7.72
N LEU A 182 3.96 -1.04 -8.21
CA LEU A 182 4.55 0.25 -7.87
C LEU A 182 4.61 1.16 -9.08
N VAL A 183 4.41 2.45 -8.85
CA VAL A 183 4.59 3.49 -9.85
C VAL A 183 5.76 4.38 -9.41
N ILE A 184 6.88 4.27 -10.10
CA ILE A 184 8.07 5.07 -9.85
C ILE A 184 8.10 6.25 -10.82
N ARG A 185 8.30 7.45 -10.30
CA ARG A 185 8.39 8.68 -11.08
C ARG A 185 9.74 9.33 -10.89
N ASP A 186 10.21 9.97 -11.95
CA ASP A 186 11.45 10.70 -11.95
C ASP A 186 11.43 11.84 -12.97
N VAL A 187 12.28 12.86 -12.76
CA VAL A 187 12.37 14.01 -13.62
C VAL A 187 13.81 14.18 -14.11
N ILE A 188 13.98 14.17 -15.43
CA ILE A 188 15.25 14.43 -16.10
C ILE A 188 15.25 15.88 -16.58
N PRO A 189 16.22 16.69 -16.15
CA PRO A 189 16.29 18.12 -16.47
C PRO A 189 16.33 18.41 -17.97
N ALA A 190 15.97 19.64 -18.33
CA ALA A 190 15.86 20.07 -19.73
C ALA A 190 17.19 20.07 -20.49
N GLU A 191 18.31 20.16 -19.80
CA GLU A 191 19.68 20.15 -20.33
C GLU A 191 20.09 18.79 -20.87
N LEU A 192 19.29 17.74 -20.56
CA LEU A 192 19.58 16.37 -20.93
C LEU A 192 18.51 15.82 -21.89
N GLU A 193 18.88 14.79 -22.61
CA GLU A 193 18.00 14.01 -23.48
C GLU A 193 18.13 12.52 -23.18
N VAL A 194 17.00 11.82 -23.13
CA VAL A 194 16.97 10.38 -22.84
C VAL A 194 17.27 9.59 -24.13
N ASP A 195 18.21 8.66 -24.05
CA ASP A 195 18.46 7.68 -25.09
C ASP A 195 17.55 6.46 -24.89
N LEU A 196 16.42 6.47 -25.57
CA LEU A 196 15.43 5.38 -25.49
C LEU A 196 15.97 4.03 -25.99
N ASN A 197 17.00 4.04 -26.88
CA ASN A 197 17.57 2.79 -27.40
C ASN A 197 18.51 2.12 -26.38
N ARG A 198 19.04 2.88 -25.43
CA ARG A 198 19.94 2.43 -24.36
C ARG A 198 19.27 2.41 -22.98
N THR A 199 18.00 2.75 -22.91
CA THR A 199 17.20 2.68 -21.68
C THR A 199 16.47 1.34 -21.65
N SER A 200 16.54 0.63 -20.53
CA SER A 200 15.92 -0.69 -20.36
C SER A 200 15.49 -0.93 -18.92
N ALA A 201 14.42 -1.69 -18.74
CA ALA A 201 13.96 -2.16 -17.44
C ALA A 201 13.96 -3.69 -17.39
N THR A 202 14.18 -4.25 -16.20
CA THR A 202 14.09 -5.70 -15.95
C THR A 202 12.67 -6.20 -16.09
N ASN A 203 11.70 -5.39 -15.65
CA ASN A 203 10.29 -5.73 -15.65
C ASN A 203 9.42 -4.47 -15.76
N GLY A 204 8.12 -4.65 -16.08
CA GLY A 204 7.14 -3.58 -16.12
C GLY A 204 7.14 -2.77 -17.42
N THR A 205 6.48 -1.62 -17.36
CA THR A 205 6.36 -0.69 -18.51
C THR A 205 6.80 0.70 -18.07
N TYR A 206 7.48 1.40 -18.95
CA TYR A 206 7.90 2.76 -18.68
C TYR A 206 7.55 3.71 -19.81
N THR A 207 7.32 4.97 -19.48
CA THR A 207 7.03 6.05 -20.40
C THR A 207 7.86 7.29 -20.06
N PHE A 208 8.24 8.03 -21.08
CA PHE A 208 8.90 9.32 -20.96
C PHE A 208 8.03 10.38 -21.63
N THR A 209 7.66 11.40 -20.88
CA THR A 209 6.83 12.51 -21.37
C THR A 209 7.58 13.81 -21.16
N ARG A 210 7.83 14.54 -22.25
CA ARG A 210 8.46 15.87 -22.18
C ARG A 210 7.40 16.91 -21.82
N GLN A 211 7.68 17.74 -20.82
CA GLN A 211 6.82 18.83 -20.39
C GLN A 211 7.52 20.16 -20.71
N GLY A 212 6.81 21.10 -21.35
CA GLY A 212 7.31 22.42 -21.69
C GLY A 212 6.94 22.88 -23.10
N ILE A 213 7.19 24.16 -23.40
CA ILE A 213 6.92 24.74 -24.73
C ILE A 213 8.09 24.42 -25.66
N GLY A 214 7.82 23.72 -26.75
CA GLY A 214 8.84 23.27 -27.69
C GLY A 214 9.73 22.18 -27.11
N ASN A 215 10.99 22.15 -27.54
CA ASN A 215 11.97 21.16 -27.07
C ASN A 215 12.69 21.54 -25.76
N MET A 216 12.23 22.50 -24.98
CA MET A 216 12.96 23.13 -23.87
C MET A 216 12.52 22.65 -22.47
N GLY A 217 11.70 21.62 -22.35
CA GLY A 217 11.17 21.15 -21.07
C GLY A 217 11.90 19.93 -20.50
N SER A 218 11.72 19.70 -19.21
CA SER A 218 12.14 18.48 -18.52
C SER A 218 11.43 17.26 -19.09
N THR A 219 12.04 16.08 -18.94
CA THR A 219 11.45 14.81 -19.30
C THR A 219 11.00 14.08 -18.03
N HIS A 220 9.71 13.78 -17.94
CA HIS A 220 9.11 13.04 -16.84
C HIS A 220 9.07 11.56 -17.20
N MET A 221 9.61 10.73 -16.33
CA MET A 221 9.56 9.28 -16.38
C MET A 221 8.46 8.76 -15.47
N GLU A 222 7.70 7.79 -15.96
CA GLU A 222 6.83 6.94 -15.14
C GLU A 222 7.13 5.49 -15.48
N TRP A 223 7.52 4.70 -14.46
CA TRP A 223 7.77 3.27 -14.56
C TRP A 223 6.81 2.52 -13.65
N ARG A 224 5.99 1.63 -14.24
CA ARG A 224 5.04 0.75 -13.56
C ARG A 224 5.61 -0.65 -13.50
N VAL A 225 5.77 -1.18 -12.30
CA VAL A 225 6.42 -2.47 -12.09
C VAL A 225 5.76 -3.24 -10.95
N THR A 226 5.54 -4.54 -11.15
CA THR A 226 5.13 -5.46 -10.09
C THR A 226 6.38 -6.10 -9.50
N VAL A 227 6.56 -5.95 -8.18
CA VAL A 227 7.72 -6.49 -7.46
C VAL A 227 7.23 -7.48 -6.42
N ARG A 228 7.70 -8.74 -6.53
CA ARG A 228 7.36 -9.78 -5.59
C ARG A 228 8.13 -9.64 -4.28
N LYS A 229 7.65 -10.32 -3.25
CA LYS A 229 8.32 -10.35 -1.96
C LYS A 229 9.76 -10.90 -2.09
N GLY A 230 10.73 -10.13 -1.61
CA GLY A 230 12.17 -10.47 -1.62
C GLY A 230 12.84 -10.27 -2.97
N GLU A 231 12.15 -9.73 -3.98
CA GLU A 231 12.73 -9.45 -5.29
C GLU A 231 13.09 -7.97 -5.45
N SER A 232 14.04 -7.71 -6.35
CA SER A 232 14.42 -6.38 -6.80
C SER A 232 14.21 -6.26 -8.29
N GLU A 233 13.71 -5.11 -8.72
CA GLU A 233 13.57 -4.74 -10.12
C GLU A 233 14.24 -3.40 -10.37
N TYR A 234 14.80 -3.19 -11.56
CA TYR A 234 15.46 -1.93 -11.88
C TYR A 234 15.18 -1.45 -13.31
N ILE A 235 15.37 -0.14 -13.48
CA ILE A 235 15.40 0.51 -14.78
C ILE A 235 16.73 1.25 -14.92
N ASP A 236 17.43 1.01 -16.02
CA ASP A 236 18.63 1.74 -16.44
C ASP A 236 18.24 2.82 -17.44
N ILE A 237 18.49 4.07 -17.09
CA ILE A 237 18.15 5.24 -17.89
C ILE A 237 19.43 5.86 -18.40
N THR A 238 19.62 5.84 -19.72
CA THR A 238 20.74 6.53 -20.34
C THR A 238 20.33 7.91 -20.80
N VAL A 239 21.09 8.92 -20.39
CA VAL A 239 20.91 10.31 -20.79
C VAL A 239 22.20 10.86 -21.40
N TYR A 240 22.08 11.89 -22.23
CA TYR A 240 23.20 12.60 -22.80
C TYR A 240 22.96 14.11 -22.80
N THR A 241 24.06 14.86 -22.87
CA THR A 241 23.99 16.33 -22.96
C THR A 241 23.28 16.75 -24.22
N ARG A 242 22.26 17.58 -24.05
CA ARG A 242 21.44 18.05 -25.16
C ARG A 242 22.15 19.13 -25.96
N LEU A 243 21.88 19.14 -27.27
CA LEU A 243 22.22 20.27 -28.13
C LEU A 243 21.05 21.22 -28.22
N ASN A 244 21.31 22.51 -28.01
CA ASN A 244 20.32 23.56 -28.24
C ASN A 244 20.00 23.70 -29.76
N PRO A 245 18.97 24.46 -30.17
CA PRO A 245 18.62 24.62 -31.59
C PRO A 245 19.76 25.20 -32.49
N ALA A 246 20.77 25.81 -31.87
CA ALA A 246 21.98 26.28 -32.60
C ALA A 246 23.09 25.23 -32.69
N GLY A 247 22.80 23.97 -32.28
CA GLY A 247 23.77 22.86 -32.28
C GLY A 247 24.85 22.98 -31.18
N LYS A 248 24.64 23.85 -30.17
CA LYS A 248 25.56 24.02 -29.02
C LYS A 248 25.03 23.22 -27.82
N GLN A 249 25.96 22.70 -27.04
CA GLN A 249 25.62 21.97 -25.84
C GLN A 249 25.09 22.86 -24.72
N GLU A 250 24.16 22.32 -23.94
CA GLU A 250 23.56 23.04 -22.81
C GLU A 250 24.53 23.22 -21.64
N PHE A 251 25.46 22.31 -21.38
CA PHE A 251 26.51 22.45 -20.37
C PHE A 251 27.57 23.47 -20.85
N THR A 252 27.25 24.75 -20.81
CA THR A 252 28.10 25.82 -21.35
C THR A 252 28.95 26.53 -20.32
N SER A 253 28.65 26.38 -19.05
CA SER A 253 29.30 27.04 -17.92
C SER A 253 29.78 26.04 -16.87
N PRO A 254 30.88 26.32 -16.17
CA PRO A 254 31.27 25.51 -15.02
C PRO A 254 30.22 25.59 -13.91
N GLY A 255 30.07 24.49 -13.18
CA GLY A 255 29.13 24.40 -12.06
C GLY A 255 28.58 22.98 -11.85
N THR A 256 27.76 22.84 -10.86
CA THR A 256 27.08 21.60 -10.56
C THR A 256 25.78 21.49 -11.37
N TYR A 257 25.62 20.39 -12.07
CA TYR A 257 24.43 20.08 -12.86
C TYR A 257 23.73 18.84 -12.29
N THR A 258 22.43 18.90 -12.23
CA THR A 258 21.60 17.76 -11.83
C THR A 258 21.33 16.89 -13.05
N LEU A 259 21.68 15.59 -12.97
CA LEU A 259 21.34 14.62 -14.02
C LEU A 259 19.89 14.14 -13.92
N ASN A 260 19.34 14.23 -12.68
CA ASN A 260 18.06 13.63 -12.36
C ASN A 260 17.62 14.12 -10.98
N GLU A 261 16.38 14.60 -10.84
CA GLU A 261 15.91 15.32 -9.63
C GLU A 261 15.62 14.42 -8.42
N GLY A 262 15.66 13.11 -8.59
CA GLY A 262 15.30 12.17 -7.54
C GLY A 262 14.06 11.36 -7.90
N ALA A 263 14.18 10.03 -7.83
CA ALA A 263 13.06 9.13 -8.06
C ALA A 263 12.15 9.07 -6.83
N GLU A 264 10.84 8.89 -7.06
CA GLU A 264 9.87 8.68 -6.00
C GLU A 264 8.94 7.50 -6.31
N ILE A 265 8.53 6.77 -5.27
CA ILE A 265 7.40 5.84 -5.37
C ILE A 265 6.12 6.61 -5.10
N ALA A 266 5.29 6.74 -6.13
CA ALA A 266 4.07 7.52 -6.07
C ALA A 266 3.11 7.00 -4.98
N GLY A 267 2.61 7.90 -4.13
CA GLY A 267 1.69 7.58 -3.04
C GLY A 267 2.34 7.08 -1.74
N TYR A 268 3.66 6.79 -1.75
CA TYR A 268 4.32 6.22 -0.55
C TYR A 268 5.25 7.20 0.16
N GLY A 269 5.57 8.34 -0.44
CA GLY A 269 6.49 9.33 0.14
C GLY A 269 7.96 8.88 0.18
N ILE A 270 8.29 7.76 -0.46
CA ILE A 270 9.65 7.23 -0.56
C ILE A 270 10.34 7.89 -1.74
N LYS A 271 11.51 8.52 -1.50
CA LYS A 271 12.27 9.27 -2.50
C LYS A 271 13.76 8.98 -2.39
N THR A 272 14.45 9.15 -3.52
CA THR A 272 15.92 9.13 -3.57
C THR A 272 16.48 10.54 -3.69
N ASP A 273 17.75 10.70 -3.39
CA ASP A 273 18.47 11.94 -3.66
C ASP A 273 18.71 12.15 -5.18
N PRO A 274 18.89 13.41 -5.63
CA PRO A 274 19.29 13.71 -6.98
C PRO A 274 20.72 13.21 -7.27
N ILE A 275 20.99 12.85 -8.53
CA ILE A 275 22.34 12.61 -9.03
C ILE A 275 22.86 13.88 -9.66
N THR A 276 24.04 14.33 -9.23
CA THR A 276 24.69 15.53 -9.73
C THR A 276 26.06 15.26 -10.33
N VAL A 277 26.47 16.10 -11.26
CA VAL A 277 27.83 16.09 -11.84
C VAL A 277 28.42 17.49 -11.81
N GLU A 278 29.74 17.60 -11.78
CA GLU A 278 30.46 18.84 -11.82
C GLU A 278 31.00 19.09 -13.24
N ALA A 279 30.62 20.22 -13.84
CA ALA A 279 31.19 20.67 -15.09
C ALA A 279 32.33 21.67 -14.82
N VAL A 280 33.51 21.41 -15.37
CA VAL A 280 34.71 22.23 -15.19
C VAL A 280 35.15 22.82 -16.53
N LYS A 281 35.84 23.94 -16.49
CA LYS A 281 36.51 24.46 -17.69
C LYS A 281 37.64 23.53 -18.06
N GLU A 282 37.85 23.36 -19.36
CA GLU A 282 39.12 22.87 -19.87
C GLU A 282 40.23 23.84 -19.42
N GLU A 283 41.18 23.39 -18.59
CA GLU A 283 42.32 24.21 -18.29
C GLU A 283 43.07 24.43 -19.60
N ASP A 284 43.19 25.69 -20.02
CA ASP A 284 44.08 26.10 -21.11
C ASP A 284 45.51 25.70 -20.72
N CYS A 285 45.94 24.52 -21.15
CA CYS A 285 47.32 24.06 -20.98
C CYS A 285 48.36 24.90 -21.72
N CYS A 286 47.98 26.05 -22.21
CA CYS A 286 48.83 26.97 -23.01
C CYS A 286 48.88 28.37 -22.44
N HIS A 287 49.41 28.55 -21.20
CA HIS A 287 49.92 29.88 -20.78
C HIS A 287 51.05 29.74 -19.78
N HIS A 288 52.10 29.06 -20.16
CA HIS A 288 53.46 29.46 -19.74
C HIS A 288 54.40 29.08 -20.88
N GLY A 289 54.93 30.12 -21.55
CA GLY A 289 55.92 30.01 -22.60
C GLY A 289 57.14 29.24 -22.12
N GLY A 290 57.22 27.97 -22.51
CA GLY A 290 58.37 27.10 -22.31
C GLY A 290 58.25 26.01 -23.38
N GLY A 291 59.13 26.05 -24.39
CA GLY A 291 59.10 25.22 -25.58
C GLY A 291 58.96 23.75 -25.28
N CYS A 292 58.08 23.09 -26.02
CA CYS A 292 58.06 21.65 -26.20
C CYS A 292 59.05 21.32 -27.31
N ASP A 293 60.33 21.17 -26.94
CA ASP A 293 61.33 20.51 -27.74
C ASP A 293 61.44 19.06 -27.20
N GLY A 294 61.09 18.04 -28.09
CA GLY A 294 61.36 16.66 -27.78
C GLY A 294 60.43 15.70 -28.53
#